data_a34ae613deb94c13db6bfaf40730c6dc
#
_entry.id   a34ae613deb94c13db6bfaf40730c6dc
#
_cell.length_a   1.000
_cell.length_b   1.000
_cell.length_c   1.000
_cell.angle_alpha   90.00
_cell.angle_beta   90.00
_cell.angle_gamma   90.00
#
_symmetry.space_group_name_H-M   'P 1'
#
loop_
_entity.id
_entity.type
_entity.pdbx_description
1 polymer ?
#
loop_
_entity_poly.entity_id
_entity_poly.type
_entity_poly.pdbx_seq_one_letter_code
_entity_poly.pdbx_strand_id
1 'polypeptide(L)'
;MIQITPQLRILVALEPADFRRGIDGLAQLCKQTLQQDPFSGCLFVFRNRRGTALKVLVYDGQGFWLCHKRLSSGRFRWWPARGSAASKTLAAHQLHVLLSAGNPEATQAAPAWRPVCPAD
;
A
#
# COMPACT_ATOMS: atom_id res chain seq x y z
N MET A 1 5.78 13.92 -6.94
CA MET A 1 6.03 12.55 -6.53
C MET A 1 5.62 12.33 -5.08
N ILE A 2 5.16 11.16 -4.76
CA ILE A 2 4.71 10.84 -3.41
C ILE A 2 5.92 10.69 -2.49
N GLN A 3 5.88 11.40 -1.37
CA GLN A 3 6.92 11.26 -0.36
C GLN A 3 6.44 10.30 0.72
N ILE A 4 7.19 9.23 0.94
CA ILE A 4 6.86 8.23 1.95
C ILE A 4 7.58 8.61 3.24
N THR A 5 6.82 8.98 4.26
CA THR A 5 7.36 9.38 5.55
C THR A 5 6.94 8.39 6.63
N PRO A 6 7.63 8.36 7.78
CA PRO A 6 7.23 7.48 8.88
C PRO A 6 5.83 7.74 9.41
N GLN A 7 5.33 8.96 9.23
CA GLN A 7 4.00 9.33 9.70
C GLN A 7 2.89 8.94 8.75
N LEU A 8 3.23 8.56 7.53
CA LEU A 8 2.25 8.21 6.51
C LEU A 8 1.56 6.90 6.88
N ARG A 9 0.24 6.92 6.89
CA ARG A 9 -0.53 5.70 7.12
C ARG A 9 -0.61 4.92 5.82
N ILE A 10 -0.25 3.63 5.88
CA ILE A 10 -0.17 2.77 4.71
C ILE A 10 -1.06 1.55 4.95
N LEU A 11 -1.99 1.31 4.03
CA LEU A 11 -2.86 0.14 4.06
C LEU A 11 -2.66 -0.69 2.81
N VAL A 12 -2.44 -1.98 3.00
CA VAL A 12 -2.27 -2.94 1.90
C VAL A 12 -3.53 -3.77 1.79
N ALA A 13 -4.15 -3.76 0.61
CA ALA A 13 -5.31 -4.60 0.35
C ALA A 13 -4.89 -6.05 0.26
N LEU A 14 -5.56 -6.93 1.00
CA LEU A 14 -5.18 -8.34 1.07
C LEU A 14 -5.59 -9.12 -0.16
N GLU A 15 -6.74 -8.78 -0.74
CA GLU A 15 -7.23 -9.43 -1.94
C GLU A 15 -6.69 -8.74 -3.20
N PRO A 16 -6.44 -9.49 -4.26
CA PRO A 16 -6.03 -8.85 -5.52
C PRO A 16 -7.13 -7.95 -6.08
N ALA A 17 -6.72 -6.89 -6.74
CA ALA A 17 -7.62 -5.97 -7.42
C ALA A 17 -7.56 -6.19 -8.92
N ASP A 18 -8.64 -5.87 -9.60
CA ASP A 18 -8.69 -5.85 -11.06
C ASP A 18 -7.95 -4.61 -11.55
N PHE A 19 -6.81 -4.80 -12.21
CA PHE A 19 -5.97 -3.69 -12.64
C PHE A 19 -6.47 -2.99 -13.90
N ARG A 20 -7.62 -3.39 -14.43
CA ARG A 20 -8.33 -2.55 -15.39
C ARG A 20 -8.95 -1.33 -14.73
N ARG A 21 -9.12 -1.36 -13.41
CA ARG A 21 -9.61 -0.22 -12.64
C ARG A 21 -8.57 0.88 -12.60
N GLY A 22 -9.00 2.11 -12.88
CA GLY A 22 -8.18 3.30 -12.67
C GLY A 22 -8.44 3.91 -11.31
N ILE A 23 -8.17 5.21 -11.21
CA ILE A 23 -8.30 5.96 -9.95
C ILE A 23 -9.68 5.80 -9.34
N ASP A 24 -10.74 6.06 -10.13
CA ASP A 24 -12.10 6.03 -9.59
C ASP A 24 -12.51 4.65 -9.13
N GLY A 25 -12.15 3.62 -9.89
CA GLY A 25 -12.47 2.25 -9.53
C GLY A 25 -11.75 1.79 -8.27
N LEU A 26 -10.50 2.18 -8.10
CA LEU A 26 -9.73 1.84 -6.90
C LEU A 26 -10.21 2.65 -5.69
N ALA A 27 -10.57 3.92 -5.87
CA ALA A 27 -11.15 4.72 -4.80
C ALA A 27 -12.47 4.10 -4.32
N GLN A 28 -13.29 3.62 -5.25
CA GLN A 28 -14.52 2.93 -4.90
C GLN A 28 -14.25 1.62 -4.15
N LEU A 29 -13.21 0.90 -4.54
CA LEU A 29 -12.79 -0.31 -3.83
C LEU A 29 -12.40 -0.01 -2.39
N CYS A 30 -11.70 1.10 -2.15
CA CYS A 30 -11.36 1.53 -0.80
C CYS A 30 -12.61 1.72 0.05
N LYS A 31 -13.63 2.39 -0.49
CA LYS A 31 -14.87 2.65 0.24
C LYS A 31 -15.66 1.37 0.48
N GLN A 32 -15.84 0.56 -0.54
CA GLN A 32 -16.75 -0.58 -0.48
C GLN A 32 -16.13 -1.81 0.16
N THR A 33 -14.88 -2.12 -0.18
CA THR A 33 -14.24 -3.36 0.27
C THR A 33 -13.36 -3.13 1.48
N LEU A 34 -12.52 -2.11 1.44
CA LEU A 34 -11.62 -1.82 2.56
C LEU A 34 -12.32 -1.03 3.66
N GLN A 35 -13.47 -0.44 3.37
CA GLN A 35 -14.23 0.41 4.29
C GLN A 35 -13.36 1.53 4.84
N GLN A 36 -12.61 2.15 3.95
CA GLN A 36 -11.72 3.26 4.25
C GLN A 36 -12.06 4.44 3.37
N ASP A 37 -11.80 5.64 3.87
CA ASP A 37 -12.01 6.85 3.09
C ASP A 37 -10.84 7.06 2.13
N PRO A 38 -11.07 7.00 0.80
CA PRO A 38 -9.99 7.21 -0.16
C PRO A 38 -9.42 8.63 -0.13
N PHE A 39 -10.15 9.60 0.43
CA PHE A 39 -9.69 10.98 0.55
C PHE A 39 -8.92 11.25 1.84
N SER A 40 -8.63 10.24 2.62
CA SER A 40 -8.02 10.40 3.95
C SER A 40 -6.55 10.79 3.93
N GLY A 41 -5.89 10.72 2.78
CA GLY A 41 -4.44 10.87 2.70
C GLY A 41 -3.68 9.60 3.00
N CYS A 42 -4.38 8.54 3.36
CA CYS A 42 -3.80 7.22 3.55
C CYS A 42 -3.30 6.69 2.21
N LEU A 43 -2.18 5.99 2.23
CA LEU A 43 -1.61 5.39 1.04
C LEU A 43 -2.13 3.96 0.93
N PHE A 44 -2.82 3.67 -0.18
CA PHE A 44 -3.42 2.36 -0.41
C PHE A 44 -2.61 1.59 -1.44
N VAL A 45 -2.26 0.35 -1.13
CA VAL A 45 -1.45 -0.51 -2.00
C VAL A 45 -2.28 -1.70 -2.45
N PHE A 46 -2.33 -1.91 -3.76
CA PHE A 46 -3.07 -3.02 -4.39
C PHE A 46 -2.13 -3.85 -5.23
N ARG A 47 -2.42 -5.13 -5.34
CA ARG A 47 -1.71 -6.02 -6.26
C ARG A 47 -2.67 -6.59 -7.29
N ASN A 48 -2.14 -6.97 -8.44
CA ASN A 48 -2.92 -7.74 -9.41
C ASN A 48 -2.95 -9.21 -8.99
N ARG A 49 -3.82 -9.99 -9.65
CA ARG A 49 -4.00 -11.41 -9.31
C ARG A 49 -2.72 -12.22 -9.49
N ARG A 50 -1.93 -11.90 -10.51
CA ARG A 50 -0.69 -12.63 -10.81
C ARG A 50 0.46 -12.29 -9.87
N GLY A 51 0.35 -11.20 -9.12
CA GLY A 51 1.45 -10.74 -8.28
C GLY A 51 2.62 -10.15 -9.06
N THR A 52 2.39 -9.72 -10.30
CA THR A 52 3.44 -9.14 -11.15
C THR A 52 3.46 -7.64 -11.14
N ALA A 53 2.44 -7.01 -10.58
CA ALA A 53 2.31 -5.56 -10.56
C ALA A 53 1.63 -5.11 -9.28
N LEU A 54 1.91 -3.88 -8.88
CA LEU A 54 1.18 -3.22 -7.81
C LEU A 54 0.81 -1.81 -8.20
N LYS A 55 -0.22 -1.29 -7.57
CA LYS A 55 -0.67 0.09 -7.72
C LYS A 55 -0.76 0.73 -6.35
N VAL A 56 -0.37 1.99 -6.29
CA VAL A 56 -0.43 2.80 -5.07
C VAL A 56 -1.33 3.99 -5.34
N LEU A 57 -2.36 4.15 -4.52
CA LEU A 57 -3.33 5.23 -4.62
C LEU A 57 -3.23 6.11 -3.38
N VAL A 58 -3.12 7.43 -3.57
CA VAL A 58 -3.12 8.38 -2.47
C VAL A 58 -3.73 9.70 -2.89
N TYR A 59 -4.54 10.29 -2.01
CA TYR A 59 -5.11 11.62 -2.19
C TYR A 59 -4.24 12.64 -1.46
N ASP A 60 -3.82 13.70 -2.16
CA ASP A 60 -2.89 14.70 -1.62
C ASP A 60 -3.57 15.98 -1.16
N GLY A 61 -4.90 16.00 -1.11
CA GLY A 61 -5.68 17.19 -0.78
C GLY A 61 -6.15 17.95 -2.01
N GLN A 62 -5.60 17.69 -3.16
CA GLN A 62 -5.95 18.33 -4.41
C GLN A 62 -6.42 17.32 -5.47
N GLY A 63 -5.81 16.16 -5.48
CA GLY A 63 -6.13 15.11 -6.45
C GLY A 63 -5.53 13.79 -6.03
N PHE A 64 -5.83 12.75 -6.81
CA PHE A 64 -5.30 11.42 -6.57
C PHE A 64 -4.03 11.18 -7.38
N TRP A 65 -3.07 10.55 -6.71
CA TRP A 65 -1.91 9.96 -7.37
C TRP A 65 -2.16 8.46 -7.50
N LEU A 66 -1.92 7.94 -8.69
CA LEU A 66 -1.93 6.50 -8.93
C LEU A 66 -0.59 6.12 -9.53
N CYS A 67 0.21 5.40 -8.74
CA CYS A 67 1.51 4.91 -9.18
C CYS A 67 1.38 3.44 -9.51
N HIS A 68 1.96 3.01 -10.64
CA HIS A 68 1.88 1.64 -11.10
C HIS A 68 3.29 1.11 -11.30
N LYS A 69 3.60 -0.01 -10.66
CA LYS A 69 4.86 -0.70 -10.88
C LYS A 69 4.58 -2.11 -11.38
N ARG A 70 5.10 -2.44 -12.56
CA ARG A 70 5.06 -3.78 -13.11
C ARG A 70 6.48 -4.33 -13.18
N LEU A 71 6.69 -5.51 -12.60
CA LEU A 71 8.00 -6.14 -12.64
C LEU A 71 8.30 -6.61 -14.07
N SER A 72 9.54 -6.39 -14.52
CA SER A 72 9.97 -6.88 -15.83
C SER A 72 10.07 -8.40 -15.85
N SER A 73 10.36 -9.00 -14.71
CA SER A 73 10.37 -10.45 -14.53
C SER A 73 10.12 -10.77 -13.07
N GLY A 74 9.66 -11.99 -12.81
CA GLY A 74 9.38 -12.40 -11.44
C GLY A 74 8.07 -11.88 -10.91
N ARG A 75 7.89 -12.04 -9.62
CA ARG A 75 6.67 -11.67 -8.92
C ARG A 75 6.99 -11.03 -7.58
N PHE A 76 6.01 -10.28 -7.04
CA PHE A 76 6.00 -9.89 -5.64
C PHE A 76 5.67 -11.14 -4.83
N ARG A 77 6.68 -11.80 -4.30
CA ARG A 77 6.52 -13.10 -3.65
C ARG A 77 5.89 -13.01 -2.28
N TRP A 78 6.08 -11.88 -1.62
CA TRP A 78 5.49 -11.65 -0.31
C TRP A 78 4.27 -10.76 -0.45
N TRP A 79 3.21 -11.13 0.23
CA TRP A 79 2.03 -10.32 0.42
C TRP A 79 1.41 -10.69 1.76
N PRO A 80 0.80 -9.74 2.50
CA PRO A 80 0.17 -10.09 3.77
C PRO A 80 -0.84 -11.21 3.59
N ALA A 81 -0.85 -12.14 4.54
CA ALA A 81 -1.73 -13.29 4.48
C ALA A 81 -3.19 -12.84 4.60
N ARG A 82 -4.05 -13.53 3.88
CA ARG A 82 -5.49 -13.31 4.00
C ARG A 82 -5.95 -13.64 5.41
N GLY A 83 -6.93 -12.88 5.88
CA GLY A 83 -7.54 -13.11 7.17
C GLY A 83 -8.95 -12.57 7.15
N SER A 84 -9.49 -12.28 8.32
CA SER A 84 -10.82 -11.68 8.43
C SER A 84 -10.83 -10.22 8.01
N ALA A 85 -9.68 -9.55 8.03
CA ALA A 85 -9.57 -8.16 7.63
C ALA A 85 -9.42 -8.03 6.11
N ALA A 86 -9.83 -6.89 5.56
CA ALA A 86 -9.67 -6.60 4.13
C ALA A 86 -8.34 -5.94 3.81
N SER A 87 -7.67 -5.38 4.82
CA SER A 87 -6.40 -4.68 4.64
C SER A 87 -5.51 -4.86 5.86
N LYS A 88 -4.22 -4.56 5.68
CA LYS A 88 -3.24 -4.60 6.74
C LYS A 88 -2.38 -3.33 6.69
N THR A 89 -2.07 -2.78 7.87
CA THR A 89 -1.20 -1.61 7.98
C THR A 89 0.26 -2.02 7.84
N LEU A 90 1.04 -1.22 7.11
CA LEU A 90 2.48 -1.37 7.01
C LEU A 90 3.17 -0.11 7.52
N ALA A 91 4.38 -0.29 8.07
CA ALA A 91 5.26 0.83 8.36
C ALA A 91 5.96 1.28 7.06
N ALA A 92 6.46 2.52 7.05
CA ALA A 92 7.09 3.09 5.87
C ALA A 92 8.26 2.24 5.38
N HIS A 93 9.13 1.76 6.28
CA HIS A 93 10.27 0.94 5.87
C HIS A 93 9.82 -0.40 5.27
N GLN A 94 8.70 -0.96 5.76
CA GLN A 94 8.14 -2.19 5.20
C GLN A 94 7.61 -1.96 3.79
N LEU A 95 6.99 -0.80 3.55
CA LEU A 95 6.53 -0.46 2.21
C LEU A 95 7.70 -0.35 1.23
N HIS A 96 8.81 0.27 1.63
CA HIS A 96 9.99 0.34 0.77
C HIS A 96 10.47 -1.04 0.36
N VAL A 97 10.50 -1.98 1.31
CA VAL A 97 10.90 -3.36 1.01
C VAL A 97 9.91 -4.02 0.05
N LEU A 98 8.61 -3.83 0.30
CA LEU A 98 7.57 -4.39 -0.57
C LEU A 98 7.68 -3.84 -1.99
N LEU A 99 7.88 -2.53 -2.13
CA LEU A 99 8.01 -1.90 -3.45
C LEU A 99 9.21 -2.43 -4.23
N SER A 100 10.22 -2.93 -3.53
CA SER A 100 11.40 -3.56 -4.14
C SER A 100 11.22 -5.08 -4.32
N ALA A 101 9.99 -5.57 -4.15
CA ALA A 101 9.65 -6.99 -4.25
C ALA A 101 10.33 -7.87 -3.19
N GLY A 102 10.69 -7.28 -2.05
CA GLY A 102 11.25 -8.01 -0.92
C GLY A 102 10.18 -8.47 0.06
N ASN A 103 10.63 -9.10 1.14
CA ASN A 103 9.76 -9.55 2.22
C ASN A 103 9.89 -8.58 3.42
N PRO A 104 8.89 -7.73 3.67
CA PRO A 104 8.96 -6.77 4.77
C PRO A 104 9.06 -7.42 6.14
N GLU A 105 8.54 -8.64 6.32
CA GLU A 105 8.60 -9.33 7.60
C GLU A 105 10.01 -9.83 7.91
N ALA A 106 10.85 -10.05 6.89
CA ALA A 106 12.22 -10.47 7.06
C ALA A 106 13.17 -9.29 7.26
N THR A 107 12.66 -8.06 7.22
CA THR A 107 13.48 -6.88 7.38
C THR A 107 14.01 -6.78 8.80
N GLN A 108 15.31 -6.46 8.92
CA GLN A 108 15.98 -6.28 10.20
C GLN A 108 16.25 -4.81 10.48
N ALA A 109 15.36 -3.94 10.03
CA ALA A 109 15.49 -2.53 10.34
C ALA A 109 15.43 -2.32 11.84
N ALA A 110 16.30 -1.48 12.35
CA ALA A 110 16.29 -1.15 13.77
C ALA A 110 14.96 -0.48 14.13
N PRO A 111 14.38 -0.82 15.28
CA PRO A 111 13.18 -0.12 15.72
C PRO A 111 13.48 1.33 15.99
N ALA A 112 12.49 2.18 15.83
CA ALA A 112 12.64 3.59 16.16
C ALA A 112 12.98 3.73 17.64
N TRP A 113 14.05 4.45 17.93
CA TRP A 113 14.46 4.67 19.30
C TRP A 113 13.46 5.56 20.02
N ARG A 114 12.94 6.54 19.33
CA ARG A 114 11.80 7.35 19.80
C ARG A 114 10.74 7.33 18.72
N PRO A 115 9.48 7.15 19.09
CA PRO A 115 8.42 7.26 18.10
C PRO A 115 8.48 8.64 17.49
N VAL A 116 8.60 8.68 16.19
CA VAL A 116 8.43 9.92 15.45
C VAL A 116 6.95 10.08 15.30
N CYS A 117 6.32 10.37 16.37
CA CYS A 117 4.91 10.45 16.35
C CYS A 117 4.55 11.87 16.23
N PRO A 118 3.87 12.26 15.20
CA PRO A 118 3.25 13.54 15.27
C PRO A 118 2.30 13.34 16.38
N ALA A 119 2.50 13.89 17.37
CA ALA A 119 1.67 13.94 18.44
C ALA A 119 0.35 13.44 18.13
N ASP A 120 0.23 12.46 17.91
CA ASP A 120 -0.97 12.05 17.76
C ASP A 120 -2.04 12.65 18.29
#